data_201906385ebbc34d51f0207160de6a05
#
_entry.id   201906385ebbc34d51f0207160de6a05
#
_cell.length_a   1.000
_cell.length_b   1.000
_cell.length_c   1.000
_cell.angle_alpha   90.00
_cell.angle_beta   90.00
_cell.angle_gamma   90.00
#
_symmetry.space_group_name_H-M   'P 1'
#
loop_
_entity.id
_entity.type
_entity.pdbx_description
1 polymer ?
#
loop_
_entity_poly.entity_id
_entity_poly.type
_entity_poly.pdbx_seq_one_letter_code
_entity_poly.pdbx_strand_id
1 'polypeptide(L)'
;HFAGHGITEGGLNMGRNIVSERDMREIHCKPFQCAITEAGLKSVMNSYCSVNGEPVVGSKKMLTDILRGEMGFQGFVVSDYLSLDRLVDPFAVAENFEEAGIRAIQAGLDVEYPRSKGFSYKMKESIESGRLSMDIIDQAVRRVLTQKFELGLFENPYPDLEKLKKYLHLKSADELNEKIAAESFTLLKNENKTLPLSKKIKKIAVIGPHADNIRSLFGTFSYPAVLDMTMSREEDGQEFEEPGLIIYDVEQK
;
A
#
# COMPACT_ATOMS: atom_id res chain seq x y z
N HIS A 1 -2.82 2.20 5.12
CA HIS A 1 -2.35 1.01 5.85
C HIS A 1 -3.08 0.90 7.19
N PHE A 2 -3.87 -0.12 7.36
CA PHE A 2 -4.68 -0.36 8.56
C PHE A 2 -3.83 -1.00 9.66
N ALA A 3 -3.78 -0.49 10.86
CA ALA A 3 -3.97 0.88 11.31
C ALA A 3 -2.74 1.30 12.13
N GLY A 4 -2.62 2.57 12.45
CA GLY A 4 -1.52 3.05 13.30
C GLY A 4 -0.20 3.32 12.57
N HIS A 5 -0.17 3.27 11.25
CA HIS A 5 1.03 3.46 10.44
C HIS A 5 1.74 4.79 10.68
N GLY A 6 1.00 5.86 10.93
CA GLY A 6 1.54 7.21 11.08
C GLY A 6 1.99 7.59 12.50
N ILE A 7 1.91 6.67 13.48
CA ILE A 7 2.22 6.98 14.89
C ILE A 7 3.32 6.12 15.49
N THR A 8 4.08 5.45 14.66
CA THR A 8 5.18 4.58 15.10
C THR A 8 6.28 5.38 15.79
N GLU A 9 6.88 4.79 16.80
CA GLU A 9 8.00 5.41 17.51
C GLU A 9 9.14 5.77 16.55
N GLY A 10 9.67 6.98 16.71
CA GLY A 10 10.75 7.50 15.87
C GLY A 10 10.39 7.73 14.40
N GLY A 11 9.10 7.63 14.02
CA GLY A 11 8.67 7.71 12.62
C GLY A 11 9.12 6.54 11.76
N LEU A 12 9.49 5.42 12.38
CA LEU A 12 9.98 4.23 11.67
C LEU A 12 8.82 3.48 11.02
N ASN A 13 8.98 3.08 9.76
CA ASN A 13 7.95 2.37 9.00
C ASN A 13 7.47 1.07 9.68
N MET A 14 8.38 0.35 10.34
CA MET A 14 8.12 -0.90 11.06
C MET A 14 8.26 -0.73 12.58
N GLY A 15 8.03 0.48 13.07
CA GLY A 15 8.11 0.78 14.49
C GLY A 15 6.96 0.20 15.30
N ARG A 16 7.12 0.20 16.60
CA ARG A 16 6.05 -0.16 17.53
C ARG A 16 5.14 1.04 17.79
N ASN A 17 3.89 0.74 18.12
CA ASN A 17 2.92 1.69 18.66
C ASN A 17 2.53 1.27 20.07
N ILE A 18 2.68 2.17 21.01
CA ILE A 18 2.07 2.04 22.33
C ILE A 18 0.91 3.02 22.37
N VAL A 19 -0.30 2.52 22.23
CA VAL A 19 -1.50 3.33 22.09
C VAL A 19 -2.65 2.71 22.87
N SER A 20 -3.48 3.55 23.51
CA SER A 20 -4.66 3.04 24.18
C SER A 20 -5.65 2.43 23.18
N GLU A 21 -6.42 1.44 23.63
CA GLU A 21 -7.46 0.84 22.78
C GLU A 21 -8.51 1.86 22.35
N ARG A 22 -8.76 2.86 23.18
CA ARG A 22 -9.67 3.96 22.89
C ARG A 22 -9.12 4.82 21.74
N ASP A 23 -7.88 5.29 21.86
CA ASP A 23 -7.26 6.14 20.85
C ASP A 23 -7.10 5.40 19.51
N MET A 24 -6.79 4.10 19.56
CA MET A 24 -6.74 3.28 18.36
C MET A 24 -8.07 3.32 17.61
N ARG A 25 -9.22 3.18 18.30
CA ARG A 25 -10.55 3.20 17.68
C ARG A 25 -11.02 4.59 17.31
N GLU A 26 -10.91 5.56 18.21
CA GLU A 26 -11.50 6.88 18.04
C GLU A 26 -10.69 7.78 17.09
N ILE A 27 -9.39 7.53 16.95
CA ILE A 27 -8.48 8.35 16.14
C ILE A 27 -7.98 7.56 14.92
N HIS A 28 -7.26 6.45 15.15
CA HIS A 28 -6.50 5.79 14.08
C HIS A 28 -7.35 4.85 13.21
N CYS A 29 -8.40 4.25 13.74
CA CYS A 29 -9.36 3.47 12.97
C CYS A 29 -10.48 4.34 12.36
N LYS A 30 -10.69 5.56 12.83
CA LYS A 30 -11.78 6.43 12.40
C LYS A 30 -11.85 6.70 10.90
N PRO A 31 -10.72 7.00 10.20
CA PRO A 31 -10.75 7.19 8.75
C PRO A 31 -11.20 5.94 8.00
N PHE A 32 -10.78 4.77 8.45
CA PHE A 32 -11.19 3.48 7.87
C PHE A 32 -12.66 3.20 8.13
N GLN A 33 -13.17 3.53 9.33
CA GLN A 33 -14.58 3.40 9.65
C GLN A 33 -15.43 4.24 8.68
N CYS A 34 -15.07 5.50 8.44
CA CYS A 34 -15.76 6.35 7.47
C CYS A 34 -15.67 5.77 6.05
N ALA A 35 -14.50 5.27 5.65
CA ALA A 35 -14.33 4.64 4.33
C ALA A 35 -15.21 3.38 4.17
N ILE A 36 -15.38 2.59 5.23
CA ILE A 36 -16.25 1.41 5.22
C ILE A 36 -17.72 1.82 5.12
N THR A 37 -18.17 2.72 6.00
CA THR A 37 -19.60 3.04 6.15
C THR A 37 -20.13 4.02 5.11
N GLU A 38 -19.31 4.94 4.63
CA GLU A 38 -19.74 6.02 3.74
C GLU A 38 -19.29 5.81 2.29
N ALA A 39 -18.11 5.17 2.07
CA ALA A 39 -17.57 4.94 0.73
C ALA A 39 -17.64 3.46 0.28
N GLY A 40 -18.10 2.54 1.12
CA GLY A 40 -18.23 1.13 0.76
C GLY A 40 -16.88 0.46 0.45
N LEU A 41 -15.86 0.73 1.27
CA LEU A 41 -14.50 0.22 1.10
C LEU A 41 -14.49 -1.30 0.90
N LYS A 42 -13.83 -1.78 -0.16
CA LYS A 42 -13.83 -3.19 -0.58
C LYS A 42 -12.57 -3.96 -0.26
N SER A 43 -11.46 -3.26 -0.07
CA SER A 43 -10.18 -3.88 0.33
C SER A 43 -9.42 -3.00 1.30
N VAL A 44 -8.63 -3.63 2.16
CA VAL A 44 -7.77 -2.97 3.15
C VAL A 44 -6.39 -3.62 3.11
N MET A 45 -5.35 -2.81 3.21
CA MET A 45 -3.97 -3.26 3.38
C MET A 45 -3.55 -3.09 4.83
N ASN A 46 -2.87 -4.09 5.41
CA ASN A 46 -2.33 -3.95 6.76
C ASN A 46 -1.13 -3.00 6.83
N SER A 47 -0.90 -2.38 7.99
CA SER A 47 0.33 -1.64 8.26
C SER A 47 1.48 -2.58 8.68
N TYR A 48 2.72 -2.12 8.49
CA TYR A 48 3.92 -2.87 8.93
C TYR A 48 4.17 -2.81 10.44
N CYS A 49 3.54 -1.90 11.14
CA CYS A 49 3.81 -1.67 12.55
C CYS A 49 3.29 -2.77 13.47
N SER A 50 3.78 -2.80 14.71
CA SER A 50 3.11 -3.51 15.78
C SER A 50 2.25 -2.55 16.63
N VAL A 51 1.15 -3.05 17.15
CA VAL A 51 0.26 -2.33 18.07
C VAL A 51 0.30 -3.04 19.41
N ASN A 52 0.76 -2.34 20.45
CA ASN A 52 0.90 -2.88 21.80
C ASN A 52 1.67 -4.21 21.85
N GLY A 53 2.72 -4.34 21.00
CA GLY A 53 3.59 -5.50 20.92
C GLY A 53 3.16 -6.58 19.92
N GLU A 54 2.01 -6.46 19.27
CA GLU A 54 1.53 -7.43 18.28
C GLU A 54 1.61 -6.86 16.87
N PRO A 55 2.36 -7.49 15.92
CA PRO A 55 2.38 -7.08 14.52
C PRO A 55 1.00 -7.13 13.89
N VAL A 56 0.57 -6.05 13.22
CA VAL A 56 -0.80 -5.92 12.71
C VAL A 56 -1.16 -7.05 11.74
N VAL A 57 -0.24 -7.47 10.87
CA VAL A 57 -0.50 -8.53 9.88
C VAL A 57 -0.82 -9.89 10.53
N GLY A 58 -0.34 -10.15 11.75
CA GLY A 58 -0.61 -11.36 12.51
C GLY A 58 -1.59 -11.16 13.67
N SER A 59 -2.24 -9.99 13.76
CA SER A 59 -3.11 -9.64 14.87
C SER A 59 -4.59 -9.92 14.56
N LYS A 60 -5.12 -10.99 15.16
CA LYS A 60 -6.55 -11.29 15.11
C LYS A 60 -7.37 -10.13 15.68
N LYS A 61 -6.89 -9.50 16.75
CA LYS A 61 -7.54 -8.34 17.36
C LYS A 61 -7.73 -7.21 16.35
N MET A 62 -6.69 -6.88 15.57
CA MET A 62 -6.77 -5.79 14.60
C MET A 62 -7.58 -6.17 13.36
N LEU A 63 -7.26 -7.30 12.71
CA LEU A 63 -7.83 -7.65 11.40
C LEU A 63 -9.20 -8.33 11.49
N THR A 64 -9.49 -9.03 12.58
CA THR A 64 -10.77 -9.71 12.76
C THR A 64 -11.66 -8.97 13.75
N ASP A 65 -11.25 -8.81 15.00
CA ASP A 65 -12.15 -8.35 16.05
C ASP A 65 -12.52 -6.88 15.83
N ILE A 66 -11.55 -6.00 15.56
CA ILE A 66 -11.80 -4.57 15.31
C ILE A 66 -12.29 -4.35 13.88
N LEU A 67 -11.49 -4.70 12.86
CA LEU A 67 -11.81 -4.37 11.47
C LEU A 67 -13.11 -5.02 10.99
N ARG A 68 -13.26 -6.33 11.20
CA ARG A 68 -14.44 -7.07 10.72
C ARG A 68 -15.58 -7.04 11.72
N GLY A 69 -15.29 -7.27 13.00
CA GLY A 69 -16.31 -7.36 14.06
C GLY A 69 -16.90 -6.01 14.42
N GLU A 70 -16.07 -5.08 14.92
CA GLU A 70 -16.56 -3.79 15.41
C GLU A 70 -16.89 -2.81 14.26
N MET A 71 -16.04 -2.74 13.23
CA MET A 71 -16.20 -1.79 12.12
C MET A 71 -17.07 -2.33 10.98
N GLY A 72 -17.42 -3.62 10.98
CA GLY A 72 -18.33 -4.22 10.00
C GLY A 72 -17.73 -4.40 8.59
N PHE A 73 -16.41 -4.44 8.44
CA PHE A 73 -15.76 -4.62 7.15
C PHE A 73 -16.04 -6.00 6.54
N GLN A 74 -16.58 -6.02 5.33
CA GLN A 74 -16.96 -7.24 4.60
C GLN A 74 -16.01 -7.59 3.43
N GLY A 75 -15.09 -6.71 3.09
CA GLY A 75 -14.14 -6.90 2.01
C GLY A 75 -12.98 -7.83 2.36
N PHE A 76 -11.95 -7.86 1.53
CA PHE A 76 -10.74 -8.64 1.78
C PHE A 76 -9.58 -7.78 2.30
N VAL A 77 -8.69 -8.42 3.05
CA VAL A 77 -7.44 -7.82 3.54
C VAL A 77 -6.28 -8.35 2.72
N VAL A 78 -5.52 -7.44 2.12
CA VAL A 78 -4.27 -7.75 1.41
C VAL A 78 -3.09 -7.37 2.29
N SER A 79 -2.02 -8.16 2.23
CA SER A 79 -0.79 -7.78 2.93
C SER A 79 -0.13 -6.59 2.24
N ASP A 80 0.53 -5.73 3.00
CA ASP A 80 1.56 -4.88 2.44
C ASP A 80 2.78 -5.75 2.03
N TYR A 81 3.64 -5.23 1.17
CA TYR A 81 4.76 -5.96 0.58
C TYR A 81 5.64 -6.61 1.64
N LEU A 82 5.79 -7.94 1.55
CA LEU A 82 6.65 -8.72 2.45
C LEU A 82 6.24 -8.61 3.94
N SER A 83 4.95 -8.35 4.24
CA SER A 83 4.49 -8.26 5.64
C SER A 83 4.68 -9.56 6.41
N LEU A 84 4.53 -10.72 5.74
CA LEU A 84 4.73 -12.03 6.37
C LEU A 84 6.21 -12.27 6.68
N ASP A 85 7.11 -11.78 5.82
CA ASP A 85 8.56 -11.82 6.10
C ASP A 85 8.87 -11.12 7.43
N ARG A 86 8.14 -10.04 7.74
CA ARG A 86 8.32 -9.27 8.98
C ARG A 86 7.92 -10.05 10.23
N LEU A 87 7.02 -11.01 10.13
CA LEU A 87 6.68 -11.88 11.27
C LEU A 87 7.85 -12.80 11.65
N VAL A 88 8.68 -13.18 10.66
CA VAL A 88 9.89 -13.97 10.88
C VAL A 88 11.05 -13.06 11.31
N ASP A 89 11.31 -11.99 10.55
CA ASP A 89 12.35 -11.01 10.82
C ASP A 89 11.85 -9.61 10.37
N PRO A 90 11.87 -8.58 11.23
CA PRO A 90 12.52 -8.48 12.55
C PRO A 90 11.61 -8.76 13.75
N PHE A 91 10.31 -9.02 13.59
CA PHE A 91 9.41 -9.18 14.76
C PHE A 91 9.64 -10.50 15.51
N ALA A 92 10.20 -11.53 14.86
CA ALA A 92 10.52 -12.83 15.43
C ALA A 92 9.35 -13.48 16.23
N VAL A 93 8.13 -13.37 15.66
CA VAL A 93 6.89 -13.95 16.23
C VAL A 93 6.43 -15.18 15.46
N ALA A 94 7.16 -15.58 14.44
CA ALA A 94 7.02 -16.82 13.69
C ALA A 94 8.42 -17.41 13.41
N GLU A 95 8.59 -18.73 13.54
CA GLU A 95 9.87 -19.40 13.31
C GLU A 95 10.23 -19.46 11.82
N ASN A 96 9.20 -19.53 10.97
CA ASN A 96 9.36 -19.70 9.52
C ASN A 96 8.15 -19.12 8.77
N PHE A 97 8.21 -19.15 7.43
CA PHE A 97 7.13 -18.61 6.59
C PHE A 97 5.83 -19.40 6.68
N GLU A 98 5.87 -20.69 6.94
CA GLU A 98 4.65 -21.49 7.13
C GLU A 98 3.88 -21.03 8.37
N GLU A 99 4.58 -20.86 9.49
CA GLU A 99 3.98 -20.35 10.71
C GLU A 99 3.49 -18.91 10.56
N ALA A 100 4.26 -18.07 9.88
CA ALA A 100 3.85 -16.69 9.53
C ALA A 100 2.56 -16.70 8.71
N GLY A 101 2.44 -17.58 7.71
CA GLY A 101 1.24 -17.74 6.90
C GLY A 101 0.03 -18.19 7.71
N ILE A 102 0.19 -19.20 8.56
CA ILE A 102 -0.88 -19.71 9.45
C ILE A 102 -1.36 -18.58 10.37
N ARG A 103 -0.42 -17.89 11.01
CA ARG A 103 -0.74 -16.77 11.91
C ARG A 103 -1.49 -15.65 11.19
N ALA A 104 -1.03 -15.26 10.00
CA ALA A 104 -1.63 -14.18 9.24
C ALA A 104 -3.05 -14.52 8.75
N ILE A 105 -3.27 -15.72 8.20
CA ILE A 105 -4.61 -16.12 7.73
C ILE A 105 -5.59 -16.29 8.90
N GLN A 106 -5.15 -16.84 10.04
CA GLN A 106 -5.95 -16.92 11.26
C GLN A 106 -6.28 -15.55 11.84
N ALA A 107 -5.39 -14.55 11.64
CA ALA A 107 -5.65 -13.18 12.01
C ALA A 107 -6.70 -12.49 11.13
N GLY A 108 -6.94 -12.98 9.91
CA GLY A 108 -7.93 -12.43 8.99
C GLY A 108 -7.34 -11.80 7.72
N LEU A 109 -6.05 -12.06 7.43
CA LEU A 109 -5.44 -11.74 6.14
C LEU A 109 -5.98 -12.69 5.07
N ASP A 110 -6.34 -12.18 3.89
CA ASP A 110 -6.91 -12.97 2.81
C ASP A 110 -5.94 -13.17 1.63
N VAL A 111 -5.04 -12.22 1.40
CA VAL A 111 -4.09 -12.23 0.26
C VAL A 111 -2.70 -11.83 0.73
N GLU A 112 -1.70 -12.63 0.42
CA GLU A 112 -0.29 -12.29 0.58
C GLU A 112 0.25 -11.65 -0.70
N TYR A 113 1.01 -10.57 -0.56
CA TYR A 113 1.57 -9.81 -1.67
C TYR A 113 3.02 -9.37 -1.40
N PRO A 114 3.91 -9.25 -2.38
CA PRO A 114 3.76 -9.59 -3.81
C PRO A 114 4.07 -11.05 -4.12
N ARG A 115 4.55 -11.82 -3.15
CA ARG A 115 4.98 -13.22 -3.29
C ARG A 115 4.28 -14.10 -2.28
N SER A 116 3.96 -15.33 -2.66
CA SER A 116 3.33 -16.33 -1.81
C SER A 116 4.38 -17.17 -1.07
N LYS A 117 4.96 -16.63 0.00
CA LYS A 117 5.89 -17.36 0.87
C LYS A 117 5.17 -18.10 2.00
N GLY A 118 4.28 -17.40 2.69
CA GLY A 118 3.46 -17.94 3.76
C GLY A 118 2.23 -18.66 3.21
N PHE A 119 1.51 -18.04 2.26
CA PHE A 119 0.37 -18.63 1.58
C PHE A 119 0.82 -19.53 0.44
N SER A 120 1.56 -20.58 0.77
CA SER A 120 2.16 -21.51 -0.18
C SER A 120 1.51 -22.90 -0.10
N TYR A 121 1.86 -23.77 -1.04
CA TYR A 121 1.39 -25.17 -1.04
C TYR A 121 1.74 -25.93 0.26
N LYS A 122 2.74 -25.48 1.02
CA LYS A 122 3.10 -26.06 2.32
C LYS A 122 1.97 -25.94 3.37
N MET A 123 1.07 -24.97 3.21
CA MET A 123 -0.13 -24.89 4.08
C MET A 123 -1.03 -26.14 3.98
N LYS A 124 -0.91 -26.92 2.90
CA LYS A 124 -1.63 -28.19 2.75
C LYS A 124 -1.33 -29.16 3.90
N GLU A 125 -0.06 -29.29 4.27
CA GLU A 125 0.36 -30.16 5.38
C GLU A 125 -0.22 -29.68 6.72
N SER A 126 -0.32 -28.38 6.90
CA SER A 126 -0.93 -27.77 8.09
C SER A 126 -2.44 -27.99 8.16
N ILE A 127 -3.12 -28.06 7.02
CA ILE A 127 -4.55 -28.42 6.94
C ILE A 127 -4.73 -29.91 7.23
N GLU A 128 -3.95 -30.78 6.59
CA GLU A 128 -4.01 -32.24 6.76
C GLU A 128 -3.69 -32.68 8.20
N SER A 129 -2.80 -31.95 8.88
CA SER A 129 -2.48 -32.19 10.30
C SER A 129 -3.46 -31.57 11.29
N GLY A 130 -4.44 -30.80 10.81
CA GLY A 130 -5.42 -30.10 11.65
C GLY A 130 -4.90 -28.84 12.35
N ARG A 131 -3.70 -28.36 12.04
CA ARG A 131 -3.15 -27.10 12.56
C ARG A 131 -3.87 -25.87 12.00
N LEU A 132 -4.43 -25.99 10.78
CA LEU A 132 -5.20 -24.95 10.11
C LEU A 132 -6.52 -25.52 9.60
N SER A 133 -7.65 -24.88 9.94
CA SER A 133 -8.95 -25.30 9.44
C SER A 133 -9.13 -24.87 7.98
N MET A 134 -9.69 -25.78 7.17
CA MET A 134 -10.07 -25.47 5.79
C MET A 134 -11.11 -24.33 5.71
N ASP A 135 -11.99 -24.22 6.70
CA ASP A 135 -13.00 -23.16 6.76
C ASP A 135 -12.39 -21.75 6.73
N ILE A 136 -11.19 -21.58 7.30
CA ILE A 136 -10.48 -20.29 7.29
C ILE A 136 -10.00 -19.96 5.87
N ILE A 137 -9.48 -20.95 5.15
CA ILE A 137 -9.09 -20.82 3.74
C ILE A 137 -10.31 -20.46 2.90
N ASP A 138 -11.40 -21.22 3.05
CA ASP A 138 -12.65 -21.00 2.32
C ASP A 138 -13.21 -19.58 2.54
N GLN A 139 -13.11 -19.07 3.76
CA GLN A 139 -13.53 -17.69 4.06
C GLN A 139 -12.67 -16.65 3.34
N ALA A 140 -11.34 -16.83 3.33
CA ALA A 140 -10.44 -15.91 2.63
C ALA A 140 -10.69 -15.94 1.11
N VAL A 141 -10.77 -17.13 0.52
CA VAL A 141 -11.10 -17.33 -0.90
C VAL A 141 -12.45 -16.71 -1.25
N ARG A 142 -13.47 -16.94 -0.43
CA ARG A 142 -14.83 -16.39 -0.63
C ARG A 142 -14.80 -14.86 -0.69
N ARG A 143 -14.09 -14.18 0.21
CA ARG A 143 -13.99 -12.72 0.22
C ARG A 143 -13.37 -12.18 -1.07
N VAL A 144 -12.28 -12.79 -1.53
CA VAL A 144 -11.60 -12.39 -2.77
C VAL A 144 -12.50 -12.65 -3.98
N LEU A 145 -13.09 -13.85 -4.08
CA LEU A 145 -13.97 -14.19 -5.21
C LEU A 145 -15.21 -13.31 -5.24
N THR A 146 -15.81 -12.99 -4.08
CA THR A 146 -16.96 -12.08 -4.03
C THR A 146 -16.63 -10.75 -4.69
N GLN A 147 -15.45 -10.16 -4.39
CA GLN A 147 -15.08 -8.89 -5.02
C GLN A 147 -14.85 -9.03 -6.52
N LYS A 148 -14.27 -10.14 -6.99
CA LYS A 148 -14.13 -10.41 -8.43
C LYS A 148 -15.48 -10.53 -9.15
N PHE A 149 -16.46 -11.19 -8.52
CA PHE A 149 -17.82 -11.27 -9.06
C PHE A 149 -18.51 -9.91 -9.06
N GLU A 150 -18.44 -9.14 -7.98
CA GLU A 150 -19.04 -7.81 -7.88
C GLU A 150 -18.45 -6.83 -8.92
N LEU A 151 -17.19 -6.99 -9.28
CA LEU A 151 -16.52 -6.19 -10.31
C LEU A 151 -16.79 -6.69 -11.74
N GLY A 152 -17.48 -7.83 -11.92
CA GLY A 152 -17.77 -8.40 -13.24
C GLY A 152 -16.52 -8.94 -13.96
N LEU A 153 -15.46 -9.33 -13.21
CA LEU A 153 -14.19 -9.74 -13.81
C LEU A 153 -14.26 -11.11 -14.50
N PHE A 154 -15.32 -11.90 -14.25
CA PHE A 154 -15.54 -13.17 -14.94
C PHE A 154 -16.22 -12.98 -16.28
N GLU A 155 -17.02 -11.92 -16.43
CA GLU A 155 -17.71 -11.56 -17.66
C GLU A 155 -16.84 -10.67 -18.54
N ASN A 156 -16.13 -9.72 -17.95
CA ASN A 156 -15.27 -8.79 -18.68
C ASN A 156 -14.02 -8.41 -17.84
N PRO A 157 -12.92 -9.22 -17.91
CA PRO A 157 -11.70 -8.97 -17.15
C PRO A 157 -10.82 -7.86 -17.74
N TYR A 158 -11.11 -7.38 -18.95
CA TYR A 158 -10.25 -6.44 -19.66
C TYR A 158 -10.69 -4.98 -19.47
N PRO A 159 -9.74 -4.04 -19.33
CA PRO A 159 -10.05 -2.63 -19.30
C PRO A 159 -10.55 -2.13 -20.67
N ASP A 160 -11.47 -1.18 -20.65
CA ASP A 160 -11.93 -0.48 -21.82
C ASP A 160 -10.97 0.68 -22.16
N LEU A 161 -10.11 0.49 -23.15
CA LEU A 161 -9.11 1.46 -23.56
C LEU A 161 -9.72 2.75 -24.11
N GLU A 162 -10.92 2.69 -24.73
CA GLU A 162 -11.59 3.90 -25.21
C GLU A 162 -12.15 4.74 -24.05
N LYS A 163 -12.62 4.07 -23.00
CA LYS A 163 -12.96 4.79 -21.75
C LYS A 163 -11.73 5.38 -21.09
N LEU A 164 -10.61 4.65 -21.05
CA LEU A 164 -9.37 5.14 -20.45
C LEU A 164 -8.94 6.46 -21.08
N LYS A 165 -8.93 6.56 -22.43
CA LYS A 165 -8.58 7.77 -23.16
C LYS A 165 -9.40 9.00 -22.76
N LYS A 166 -10.67 8.79 -22.33
CA LYS A 166 -11.54 9.88 -21.88
C LYS A 166 -11.20 10.41 -20.50
N TYR A 167 -10.47 9.65 -19.68
CA TYR A 167 -10.12 10.00 -18.31
C TYR A 167 -8.66 10.41 -18.15
N LEU A 168 -7.80 10.14 -19.13
CA LEU A 168 -6.43 10.61 -19.14
C LEU A 168 -6.37 12.08 -19.56
N HIS A 169 -5.55 12.86 -18.88
CA HIS A 169 -5.31 14.27 -19.17
C HIS A 169 -6.59 15.12 -19.25
N LEU A 170 -7.48 14.91 -18.28
CA LEU A 170 -8.66 15.78 -18.15
C LEU A 170 -8.22 17.21 -17.85
N LYS A 171 -8.69 18.16 -18.64
CA LYS A 171 -8.39 19.60 -18.42
C LYS A 171 -8.72 20.03 -16.98
N SER A 172 -9.82 19.54 -16.40
CA SER A 172 -10.19 19.81 -15.02
C SER A 172 -9.19 19.26 -13.99
N ALA A 173 -8.55 18.10 -14.29
CA ALA A 173 -7.51 17.54 -13.44
C ALA A 173 -6.22 18.35 -13.53
N ASP A 174 -5.84 18.79 -14.73
CA ASP A 174 -4.68 19.64 -14.94
C ASP A 174 -4.85 20.99 -14.23
N GLU A 175 -6.01 21.62 -14.34
CA GLU A 175 -6.35 22.88 -13.65
C GLU A 175 -6.32 22.71 -12.12
N LEU A 176 -6.86 21.60 -11.61
CA LEU A 176 -6.82 21.29 -10.18
C LEU A 176 -5.39 21.04 -9.70
N ASN A 177 -4.60 20.30 -10.46
CA ASN A 177 -3.20 20.02 -10.14
C ASN A 177 -2.36 21.30 -10.09
N GLU A 178 -2.53 22.20 -11.07
CA GLU A 178 -1.87 23.52 -11.06
C GLU A 178 -2.26 24.33 -9.82
N LYS A 179 -3.55 24.34 -9.47
CA LYS A 179 -4.05 25.03 -8.28
C LYS A 179 -3.45 24.47 -7.00
N ILE A 180 -3.45 23.13 -6.84
CA ILE A 180 -2.86 22.48 -5.67
C ILE A 180 -1.36 22.79 -5.58
N ALA A 181 -0.64 22.70 -6.70
CA ALA A 181 0.78 23.04 -6.75
C ALA A 181 1.02 24.47 -6.31
N ALA A 182 0.26 25.44 -6.84
CA ALA A 182 0.40 26.84 -6.49
C ALA A 182 0.11 27.09 -4.99
N GLU A 183 -0.93 26.48 -4.44
CA GLU A 183 -1.30 26.61 -3.02
C GLU A 183 -0.32 25.88 -2.07
N SER A 184 0.46 24.91 -2.55
CA SER A 184 1.46 24.19 -1.75
C SER A 184 2.75 24.98 -1.53
N PHE A 185 3.02 26.04 -2.29
CA PHE A 185 4.21 26.84 -2.10
C PHE A 185 4.16 27.63 -0.80
N THR A 186 5.22 27.48 0.01
CA THR A 186 5.39 28.26 1.24
C THR A 186 6.49 29.29 1.07
N LEU A 187 6.15 30.58 1.18
CA LEU A 187 7.10 31.66 1.10
C LEU A 187 7.84 31.81 2.44
N LEU A 188 9.02 31.22 2.54
CA LEU A 188 9.82 31.26 3.77
C LEU A 188 10.51 32.59 4.00
N LYS A 189 10.91 33.29 2.93
CA LYS A 189 11.64 34.57 3.00
C LYS A 189 11.44 35.38 1.71
N ASN A 190 11.13 36.64 1.83
CA ASN A 190 11.03 37.56 0.69
C ASN A 190 11.50 38.97 1.10
N GLU A 191 12.75 39.06 1.56
CA GLU A 191 13.38 40.32 1.85
C GLU A 191 13.53 41.15 0.55
N ASN A 192 13.39 42.47 0.67
CA ASN A 192 13.41 43.38 -0.46
C ASN A 192 12.28 43.17 -1.50
N LYS A 193 11.24 42.43 -1.18
CA LYS A 193 10.09 42.18 -2.07
C LYS A 193 10.50 41.72 -3.47
N THR A 194 11.47 40.79 -3.53
CA THR A 194 11.96 40.22 -4.79
C THR A 194 10.88 39.45 -5.52
N LEU A 195 10.00 38.78 -4.79
CA LEU A 195 8.82 38.07 -5.33
C LEU A 195 7.55 38.94 -5.15
N PRO A 196 6.62 38.88 -6.11
CA PRO A 196 6.68 38.22 -7.43
C PRO A 196 7.70 38.87 -8.37
N LEU A 197 8.33 38.03 -9.20
CA LEU A 197 9.31 38.49 -10.17
C LEU A 197 8.65 39.47 -11.18
N SER A 198 9.37 40.55 -11.54
CA SER A 198 8.89 41.49 -12.55
C SER A 198 8.78 40.82 -13.91
N LYS A 199 7.66 41.02 -14.62
CA LYS A 199 7.49 40.54 -16.02
C LYS A 199 8.45 41.20 -17.01
N LYS A 200 9.23 42.23 -16.59
CA LYS A 200 10.25 42.90 -17.42
C LYS A 200 11.60 42.17 -17.41
N ILE A 201 11.79 41.18 -16.54
CA ILE A 201 13.02 40.39 -16.48
C ILE A 201 13.16 39.63 -17.79
N LYS A 202 14.31 39.78 -18.46
CA LYS A 202 14.61 39.12 -19.74
C LYS A 202 15.48 37.88 -19.61
N LYS A 203 16.19 37.73 -18.49
CA LYS A 203 17.10 36.60 -18.25
C LYS A 203 16.92 36.11 -16.82
N ILE A 204 16.79 34.81 -16.65
CA ILE A 204 16.73 34.15 -15.37
C ILE A 204 17.77 33.01 -15.42
N ALA A 205 18.61 32.92 -14.39
CA ALA A 205 19.48 31.75 -14.20
C ALA A 205 18.77 30.76 -13.26
N VAL A 206 18.61 29.50 -13.71
CA VAL A 206 18.12 28.39 -12.89
C VAL A 206 19.32 27.55 -12.54
N ILE A 207 19.65 27.44 -11.25
CA ILE A 207 20.89 26.83 -10.77
C ILE A 207 20.53 25.81 -9.67
N GLY A 208 21.10 24.62 -9.77
CA GLY A 208 20.95 23.57 -8.77
C GLY A 208 20.91 22.18 -9.40
N PRO A 209 21.01 21.11 -8.61
CA PRO A 209 21.03 19.73 -9.12
C PRO A 209 19.75 19.33 -9.86
N HIS A 210 18.64 20.02 -9.58
CA HIS A 210 17.34 19.77 -10.22
C HIS A 210 16.97 20.80 -11.30
N ALA A 211 17.89 21.68 -11.66
CA ALA A 211 17.63 22.76 -12.64
C ALA A 211 17.25 22.21 -14.04
N ASP A 212 17.80 21.06 -14.41
CA ASP A 212 17.51 20.33 -15.66
C ASP A 212 17.44 18.83 -15.39
N ASN A 213 16.55 18.44 -14.48
CA ASN A 213 16.37 17.04 -14.13
C ASN A 213 14.87 16.72 -14.03
N ILE A 214 14.30 16.28 -15.13
CA ILE A 214 12.88 15.92 -15.22
C ILE A 214 12.52 14.76 -14.28
N ARG A 215 13.46 13.85 -14.00
CA ARG A 215 13.25 12.71 -13.10
C ARG A 215 12.86 13.16 -11.69
N SER A 216 13.40 14.27 -11.20
CA SER A 216 13.10 14.80 -9.87
C SER A 216 11.66 15.33 -9.70
N LEU A 217 10.90 15.47 -10.81
CA LEU A 217 9.48 15.81 -10.78
C LEU A 217 8.58 14.63 -10.45
N PHE A 218 9.09 13.40 -10.52
CA PHE A 218 8.33 12.19 -10.27
C PHE A 218 8.55 11.67 -8.85
N GLY A 219 7.44 11.30 -8.18
CA GLY A 219 7.49 10.67 -6.86
C GLY A 219 8.03 9.24 -6.90
N THR A 220 8.27 8.66 -5.72
CA THR A 220 8.84 7.31 -5.54
C THR A 220 7.95 6.20 -6.08
N PHE A 221 6.63 6.39 -6.13
CA PHE A 221 5.66 5.43 -6.66
C PHE A 221 5.22 5.80 -8.08
N SER A 222 6.18 6.12 -8.94
CA SER A 222 5.97 6.42 -10.35
C SER A 222 6.78 5.46 -11.22
N TYR A 223 6.35 5.25 -12.47
CA TYR A 223 7.06 4.36 -13.40
C TYR A 223 8.56 4.71 -13.56
N PRO A 224 8.96 5.98 -13.73
CA PRO A 224 10.38 6.34 -13.79
C PRO A 224 11.16 5.98 -12.52
N ALA A 225 10.53 6.07 -11.34
CA ALA A 225 11.18 5.70 -10.08
C ALA A 225 11.37 4.19 -9.95
N VAL A 226 10.38 3.41 -10.40
CA VAL A 226 10.49 1.94 -10.41
C VAL A 226 11.59 1.49 -11.35
N LEU A 227 11.71 2.09 -12.55
CA LEU A 227 12.80 1.80 -13.49
C LEU A 227 14.17 2.06 -12.88
N ASP A 228 14.39 3.24 -12.28
CA ASP A 228 15.68 3.57 -11.64
C ASP A 228 16.05 2.53 -10.57
N MET A 229 15.06 2.14 -9.75
CA MET A 229 15.26 1.17 -8.69
C MET A 229 15.56 -0.25 -9.21
N THR A 230 15.02 -0.59 -10.37
CA THR A 230 15.27 -1.88 -11.02
C THR A 230 16.65 -1.89 -11.66
N MET A 231 16.99 -0.86 -12.43
CA MET A 231 18.26 -0.74 -13.14
C MET A 231 19.46 -0.65 -12.18
N SER A 232 19.35 0.12 -11.08
CA SER A 232 20.43 0.22 -10.09
C SER A 232 20.74 -1.10 -9.38
N ARG A 233 19.77 -2.02 -9.28
CA ARG A 233 19.98 -3.35 -8.68
C ARG A 233 20.67 -4.34 -9.63
N GLU A 234 20.45 -4.20 -10.93
CA GLU A 234 21.15 -5.00 -11.94
C GLU A 234 22.65 -4.65 -11.99
N GLU A 235 23.00 -3.37 -11.81
CA GLU A 235 24.40 -2.91 -11.75
C GLU A 235 25.14 -3.44 -10.52
N ASP A 236 24.45 -3.66 -9.38
CA ASP A 236 25.03 -4.21 -8.16
C ASP A 236 25.18 -5.75 -8.18
N GLY A 237 24.84 -6.42 -9.28
CA GLY A 237 25.00 -7.87 -9.45
C GLY A 237 24.09 -8.72 -8.55
N GLN A 238 23.05 -8.14 -7.99
CA GLN A 238 21.99 -8.87 -7.31
C GLN A 238 21.03 -9.43 -8.35
N GLU A 239 20.99 -10.75 -8.52
CA GLU A 239 19.94 -11.39 -9.30
C GLU A 239 18.59 -10.97 -8.75
N PHE A 240 17.84 -10.26 -9.56
CA PHE A 240 16.47 -9.88 -9.25
C PHE A 240 15.61 -11.13 -9.43
N GLU A 241 15.33 -11.84 -8.35
CA GLU A 241 14.13 -12.68 -8.35
C GLU A 241 12.94 -11.72 -8.53
N GLU A 242 12.38 -11.69 -9.73
CA GLU A 242 11.29 -10.77 -10.10
C GLU A 242 10.25 -10.67 -8.98
N PRO A 243 10.03 -9.50 -8.40
CA PRO A 243 8.76 -9.27 -7.73
C PRO A 243 7.73 -9.33 -8.86
N GLY A 244 6.69 -10.12 -8.77
CA GLY A 244 5.71 -10.34 -9.83
C GLY A 244 4.99 -9.10 -10.37
N LEU A 245 5.73 -8.04 -10.61
CA LEU A 245 5.34 -6.86 -11.34
C LEU A 245 5.58 -7.19 -12.82
N ILE A 246 4.54 -7.66 -13.48
CA ILE A 246 4.54 -7.78 -14.94
C ILE A 246 4.53 -6.36 -15.48
N ILE A 247 5.70 -5.84 -15.81
CA ILE A 247 5.82 -4.62 -16.62
C ILE A 247 5.48 -5.05 -18.04
N TYR A 248 4.29 -4.73 -18.49
CA TYR A 248 3.97 -4.87 -19.92
C TYR A 248 4.82 -3.86 -20.68
N ASP A 249 5.76 -4.37 -21.47
CA ASP A 249 6.45 -3.60 -22.49
C ASP A 249 5.40 -3.18 -23.52
N VAL A 250 5.00 -1.91 -23.48
CA VAL A 250 4.12 -1.34 -24.50
C VAL A 250 5.02 -1.01 -25.69
N GLU A 251 5.28 -2.00 -26.55
CA GLU A 251 5.87 -1.74 -27.85
C GLU A 251 5.13 -0.59 -28.51
N GLN A 252 5.84 0.50 -28.71
CA GLN A 252 5.41 1.61 -29.54
C GLN A 252 5.23 1.06 -30.98
N LYS A 253 4.01 0.90 -31.41
CA LYS A 253 3.63 0.85 -32.81
C LYS A 253 2.94 2.13 -33.19
#